data_08ccd33dac879820b0dc506ccd16bb0a
#
_entry.id   08ccd33dac879820b0dc506ccd16bb0a
#
_cell.length_a   1.000
_cell.length_b   1.000
_cell.length_c   1.000
_cell.angle_alpha   90.00
_cell.angle_beta   90.00
_cell.angle_gamma   90.00
#
_symmetry.space_group_name_H-M   'P 1'
#
loop_
_entity.id
_entity.type
_entity.pdbx_description
1 polymer ?
#
loop_
_entity_poly.entity_id
_entity_poly.type
_entity_poly.pdbx_seq_one_letter_code
_entity_poly.pdbx_strand_id
1 'polypeptide(L)'
;MSDAKKFITGIPGLDKLMGEVEAPYTLLVAGHPGSGKTTLATTVCYANALQGRKCXYVTFYEDRGRFFKFMKRLGLDLESVESKGLLRFVKVPQVLSFEQAVEGLSKIVTGXYXVVVIDXITSLLESVKESAEKRAWLLNYFYQLPTVLXNFLILIAELPFGEEKLSLDPIEFVSDATLLLKHRIEDGFLTRIVEVRKVRGAPVHVAETYFTIAEGMGIVVFTPPVPAELSRESEEVIGFEELMKLAKFRRGYVINVFYPPEPGAGLDALLLALAVAIKNDMRALIVSYTNPDSVLREALKNKLMGCGLSGEKADKLLDKHVTIAALNPFAYSLTQLIARELTIIERAKPDLVVFWGVHIPSYVRYVDELKELFNELMYLKSRNVTTIRVGSCLNEDVCNAETAISDITLRXVRVFRKDGSIDTRLYVYERFKEPVALPSKAIAEFVRSCGKVLKELAGKL
;
A
#
# COMPACT_ATOMS: atom_id res chain seq x y z
N MET A 1 8.41 -16.05 -27.76
CA MET A 1 7.89 -17.34 -27.23
C MET A 1 8.14 -17.58 -25.75
N SER A 2 8.86 -16.71 -25.05
CA SER A 2 9.18 -16.88 -23.61
C SER A 2 8.10 -16.38 -22.64
N ASP A 3 7.24 -15.46 -23.06
CA ASP A 3 6.28 -14.79 -22.14
C ASP A 3 5.01 -15.61 -21.84
N ALA A 4 4.74 -16.65 -22.60
CA ALA A 4 3.49 -17.42 -22.44
C ALA A 4 3.45 -18.29 -21.17
N LYS A 5 4.61 -18.51 -20.54
CA LYS A 5 4.73 -19.40 -19.36
C LYS A 5 4.83 -18.67 -18.02
N LYS A 6 4.98 -17.32 -18.04
CA LYS A 6 5.13 -16.53 -16.82
C LYS A 6 3.76 -16.06 -16.33
N PHE A 7 3.48 -16.35 -15.08
CA PHE A 7 2.21 -15.99 -14.42
C PHE A 7 2.44 -14.87 -13.41
N ILE A 8 1.39 -14.12 -13.15
CA ILE A 8 1.41 -13.04 -12.16
C ILE A 8 0.36 -13.33 -11.08
N THR A 9 0.53 -12.77 -9.90
CA THR A 9 -0.52 -12.83 -8.88
C THR A 9 -1.56 -11.73 -9.11
N GLY A 10 -1.20 -10.66 -9.81
CA GLY A 10 -2.04 -9.48 -9.93
C GLY A 10 -1.95 -8.57 -8.71
N ILE A 11 -1.03 -8.87 -7.80
CA ILE A 11 -0.78 -8.15 -6.56
C ILE A 11 0.71 -7.77 -6.59
N PRO A 12 1.05 -6.55 -7.05
CA PRO A 12 2.47 -6.19 -7.30
C PRO A 12 3.42 -6.43 -6.13
N GLY A 13 2.99 -6.10 -4.90
CA GLY A 13 3.81 -6.35 -3.71
C GLY A 13 4.07 -7.84 -3.47
N LEU A 14 3.13 -8.69 -3.84
CA LEU A 14 3.28 -10.14 -3.70
C LEU A 14 4.15 -10.72 -4.82
N ASP A 15 3.99 -10.23 -6.05
CA ASP A 15 4.83 -10.64 -7.19
C ASP A 15 6.31 -10.37 -6.87
N LYS A 16 6.59 -9.25 -6.22
CA LYS A 16 7.93 -8.89 -5.78
C LYS A 16 8.50 -9.90 -4.77
N LEU A 17 7.66 -10.37 -3.84
CA LEU A 17 8.07 -11.34 -2.82
C LEU A 17 8.26 -12.75 -3.40
N MET A 18 7.39 -13.14 -4.32
CA MET A 18 7.40 -14.50 -4.88
C MET A 18 8.42 -14.68 -6.01
N GLY A 19 8.77 -13.59 -6.70
CA GLY A 19 9.60 -13.68 -7.89
C GLY A 19 8.84 -14.26 -9.07
N GLU A 20 9.56 -14.77 -10.06
CA GLU A 20 8.94 -15.31 -11.27
C GLU A 20 8.21 -16.63 -11.01
N VAL A 21 6.94 -16.67 -11.40
CA VAL A 21 6.10 -17.87 -11.34
C VAL A 21 5.99 -18.42 -12.76
N GLU A 22 6.52 -19.62 -12.98
CA GLU A 22 6.53 -20.27 -14.29
C GLU A 22 5.98 -21.69 -14.17
N ALA A 23 5.00 -22.03 -15.00
CA ALA A 23 4.36 -23.34 -14.98
C ALA A 23 5.36 -24.45 -15.37
N PRO A 24 5.25 -25.66 -14.82
CA PRO A 24 4.29 -26.07 -13.80
C PRO A 24 4.61 -25.53 -12.41
N TYR A 25 3.60 -25.03 -11.69
CA TYR A 25 3.83 -24.36 -10.40
C TYR A 25 2.61 -24.60 -9.49
N THR A 26 2.90 -24.91 -8.23
CA THR A 26 1.85 -25.05 -7.20
C THR A 26 2.04 -24.01 -6.11
N LEU A 27 1.02 -23.18 -5.91
CA LEU A 27 0.94 -22.21 -4.81
C LEU A 27 -0.06 -22.73 -3.78
N LEU A 28 0.40 -22.93 -2.56
CA LEU A 28 -0.46 -23.23 -1.43
C LEU A 28 -0.77 -21.95 -0.67
N VAL A 29 -2.05 -21.64 -0.50
CA VAL A 29 -2.51 -20.47 0.28
C VAL A 29 -3.29 -21.02 1.47
N ALA A 30 -2.72 -20.91 2.66
CA ALA A 30 -3.33 -21.38 3.90
C ALA A 30 -3.66 -20.21 4.83
N GLY A 31 -4.63 -20.38 5.70
CA GLY A 31 -4.98 -19.33 6.67
C GLY A 31 -6.30 -19.58 7.38
N HIS A 32 -6.57 -18.77 8.38
CA HIS A 32 -7.79 -18.85 9.18
C HIS A 32 -9.01 -18.44 8.37
N PRO A 33 -10.22 -18.82 8.79
CA PRO A 33 -11.44 -18.31 8.16
C PRO A 33 -11.43 -16.78 8.13
N GLY A 34 -11.81 -16.19 7.01
CA GLY A 34 -11.87 -14.73 6.86
C GLY A 34 -10.52 -14.04 6.62
N SER A 35 -9.43 -14.79 6.49
CA SER A 35 -8.10 -14.17 6.32
C SER A 35 -7.83 -13.60 4.92
N GLY A 36 -8.69 -13.91 3.92
CA GLY A 36 -8.52 -13.38 2.56
C GLY A 36 -8.02 -14.37 1.52
N LYS A 37 -7.94 -15.65 1.85
CA LYS A 37 -7.44 -16.72 0.96
C LYS A 37 -8.18 -16.75 -0.39
N THR A 38 -9.50 -16.78 -0.31
CA THR A 38 -10.38 -16.82 -1.49
C THR A 38 -10.19 -15.56 -2.34
N THR A 39 -10.09 -14.39 -1.70
CA THR A 39 -9.87 -13.12 -2.40
C THR A 39 -8.52 -13.12 -3.11
N LEU A 40 -7.48 -13.64 -2.45
CA LEU A 40 -6.14 -13.72 -3.05
C LEU A 40 -6.17 -14.63 -4.30
N ALA A 41 -6.70 -15.85 -4.16
CA ALA A 41 -6.75 -16.80 -5.27
C ALA A 41 -7.60 -16.27 -6.44
N THR A 42 -8.72 -15.60 -6.12
CA THR A 42 -9.58 -14.98 -7.14
C THR A 42 -8.85 -13.85 -7.87
N THR A 43 -8.05 -13.06 -7.14
CA THR A 43 -7.26 -11.98 -7.73
C THR A 43 -6.25 -12.55 -8.72
N VAL A 44 -5.56 -13.64 -8.35
CA VAL A 44 -4.59 -14.31 -9.25
C VAL A 44 -5.30 -14.81 -10.51
N CYS A 45 -6.43 -15.47 -10.33
CA CYS A 45 -7.24 -16.00 -11.42
C CYS A 45 -7.66 -14.86 -12.39
N TYR A 46 -8.22 -13.79 -11.83
CA TYR A 46 -8.71 -12.63 -12.57
C TYR A 46 -7.58 -11.92 -13.35
N ALA A 47 -6.44 -11.68 -12.68
CA ALA A 47 -5.32 -10.99 -13.31
C ALA A 47 -4.76 -11.77 -14.51
N ASN A 48 -4.70 -13.09 -14.40
CA ASN A 48 -4.24 -13.94 -15.51
C ASN A 48 -5.30 -14.02 -16.62
N ALA A 49 -6.58 -14.05 -16.25
CA ALA A 49 -7.67 -14.01 -17.24
C ALA A 49 -7.62 -12.71 -18.07
N LEU A 50 -7.31 -11.57 -17.43
CA LEU A 50 -7.15 -10.30 -18.13
C LEU A 50 -6.00 -10.32 -19.15
N GLN A 51 -5.04 -11.24 -18.98
CA GLN A 51 -3.94 -11.44 -19.91
C GLN A 51 -4.26 -12.54 -20.95
N GLY A 52 -5.51 -13.00 -21.00
CA GLY A 52 -5.96 -14.00 -21.98
C GLY A 52 -5.72 -15.44 -21.54
N ARG A 53 -5.30 -15.69 -20.31
CA ARG A 53 -5.07 -17.06 -19.82
C ARG A 53 -6.35 -17.62 -19.21
N LYS A 54 -6.80 -18.78 -19.70
CA LYS A 54 -8.01 -19.43 -19.18
C LYS A 54 -7.78 -19.92 -17.76
N CYS A 55 -8.75 -19.62 -16.91
CA CYS A 55 -8.74 -19.97 -15.48
C CYS A 55 -9.91 -20.85 -15.07
N UNK A 56 -9.88 -21.84 -14.08
CA UNK A 56 -10.77 -22.61 -13.58
C UNK A 56 -10.86 -22.34 -12.24
N TYR A 57 -11.79 -21.92 -11.69
CA TYR A 57 -12.04 -21.73 -10.26
C TYR A 57 -13.01 -22.81 -9.76
N VAL A 58 -12.48 -23.73 -8.99
CA VAL A 58 -13.29 -24.83 -8.43
C VAL A 58 -13.51 -24.55 -6.95
N THR A 59 -14.77 -24.56 -6.52
CA THR A 59 -15.12 -24.34 -5.11
C THR A 59 -16.05 -25.45 -4.61
N PHE A 60 -15.96 -25.71 -3.30
CA PHE A 60 -16.87 -26.65 -2.63
C PHE A 60 -17.97 -25.94 -1.83
N TYR A 61 -17.83 -24.61 -1.62
CA TYR A 61 -18.70 -23.86 -0.71
C TYR A 61 -19.43 -22.69 -1.36
N GLU A 62 -18.77 -21.95 -2.24
CA GLU A 62 -19.26 -20.66 -2.69
C GLU A 62 -20.41 -20.77 -3.70
N ASP A 63 -21.41 -19.92 -3.53
CA ASP A 63 -22.48 -19.73 -4.52
C ASP A 63 -22.02 -18.70 -5.55
N ARG A 64 -22.16 -19.02 -6.85
CA ARG A 64 -21.66 -18.17 -7.95
C ARG A 64 -22.16 -16.72 -7.87
N GLY A 65 -23.48 -16.56 -7.73
CA GLY A 65 -24.09 -15.22 -7.74
C GLY A 65 -23.59 -14.32 -6.63
N ARG A 66 -23.58 -14.88 -5.42
CA ARG A 66 -23.10 -14.18 -4.21
C ARG A 66 -21.60 -13.88 -4.31
N PHE A 67 -20.83 -14.87 -4.78
CA PHE A 67 -19.37 -14.77 -4.93
C PHE A 67 -18.99 -13.66 -5.93
N PHE A 68 -19.62 -13.67 -7.12
CA PHE A 68 -19.32 -12.68 -8.17
C PHE A 68 -19.67 -11.27 -7.71
N LYS A 69 -20.82 -11.12 -7.03
CA LYS A 69 -21.25 -9.82 -6.50
C LYS A 69 -20.25 -9.28 -5.46
N PHE A 70 -19.78 -10.15 -4.56
CA PHE A 70 -18.80 -9.79 -3.53
C PHE A 70 -17.47 -9.38 -4.17
N MET A 71 -16.97 -10.16 -5.12
CA MET A 71 -15.69 -9.90 -5.78
C MET A 71 -15.74 -8.61 -6.60
N LYS A 72 -16.89 -8.30 -7.19
CA LYS A 72 -17.07 -7.06 -7.97
C LYS A 72 -16.88 -5.82 -7.08
N ARG A 73 -17.32 -5.86 -5.83
CA ARG A 73 -17.10 -4.76 -4.87
C ARG A 73 -15.61 -4.53 -4.61
N LEU A 74 -14.81 -5.58 -4.72
CA LEU A 74 -13.35 -5.50 -4.54
C LEU A 74 -12.62 -5.09 -5.83
N GLY A 75 -13.36 -4.86 -6.92
CA GLY A 75 -12.77 -4.47 -8.19
C GLY A 75 -12.49 -5.63 -9.15
N LEU A 76 -12.97 -6.84 -8.82
CA LEU A 76 -12.76 -8.02 -9.64
C LEU A 76 -14.06 -8.35 -10.41
N ASP A 77 -14.16 -7.88 -11.66
CA ASP A 77 -15.35 -8.10 -12.49
C ASP A 77 -15.26 -9.48 -13.16
N LEU A 78 -15.62 -10.52 -12.42
CA LEU A 78 -15.55 -11.91 -12.88
C LEU A 78 -16.51 -12.19 -14.04
N GLU A 79 -17.65 -11.51 -14.09
CA GLU A 79 -18.61 -11.67 -15.17
C GLU A 79 -18.01 -11.30 -16.53
N SER A 80 -17.19 -10.26 -16.56
CA SER A 80 -16.57 -9.78 -17.79
C SER A 80 -15.59 -10.82 -18.37
N VAL A 81 -14.79 -11.47 -17.53
CA VAL A 81 -13.84 -12.49 -18.01
C VAL A 81 -14.52 -13.83 -18.28
N GLU A 82 -15.57 -14.15 -17.53
CA GLU A 82 -16.38 -15.37 -17.77
C GLU A 82 -17.08 -15.29 -19.14
N SER A 83 -17.69 -14.14 -19.46
CA SER A 83 -18.40 -13.95 -20.74
C SER A 83 -17.47 -14.08 -21.96
N LYS A 84 -16.17 -13.81 -21.75
CA LYS A 84 -15.15 -13.96 -22.80
C LYS A 84 -14.58 -15.38 -22.87
N GLY A 85 -15.08 -16.31 -22.02
CA GLY A 85 -14.59 -17.68 -21.97
C GLY A 85 -13.23 -17.83 -21.29
N LEU A 86 -12.81 -16.80 -20.54
CA LEU A 86 -11.49 -16.77 -19.88
C LEU A 86 -11.57 -17.22 -18.42
N LEU A 87 -12.78 -17.35 -17.87
CA LEU A 87 -13.00 -17.89 -16.53
C LEU A 87 -14.10 -18.94 -16.60
N ARG A 88 -13.89 -20.03 -15.91
CA ARG A 88 -14.93 -21.02 -15.65
C ARG A 88 -15.03 -21.21 -14.13
N PHE A 89 -16.21 -20.97 -13.56
CA PHE A 89 -16.48 -21.12 -12.15
C PHE A 89 -17.33 -22.37 -11.96
N VAL A 90 -16.86 -23.31 -11.13
CA VAL A 90 -17.54 -24.59 -10.92
C VAL A 90 -17.69 -24.87 -9.42
N LYS A 91 -18.91 -25.15 -8.99
CA LYS A 91 -19.18 -25.62 -7.63
C LYS A 91 -19.31 -27.14 -7.65
N VAL A 92 -18.49 -27.81 -6.81
CA VAL A 92 -18.55 -29.26 -6.64
C VAL A 92 -19.41 -29.55 -5.42
N PRO A 93 -20.42 -30.39 -5.53
CA PRO A 93 -21.27 -30.73 -4.37
C PRO A 93 -20.50 -31.41 -3.25
N GLN A 94 -20.81 -31.04 -2.01
CA GLN A 94 -20.15 -31.59 -0.81
C GLN A 94 -20.55 -33.02 -0.45
N VAL A 95 -21.63 -33.51 -1.04
CA VAL A 95 -22.25 -34.82 -0.68
C VAL A 95 -21.61 -35.99 -1.43
N LEU A 96 -20.52 -35.75 -2.13
CA LEU A 96 -19.85 -36.79 -2.93
C LEU A 96 -18.89 -37.61 -2.06
N SER A 97 -18.74 -38.90 -2.43
CA SER A 97 -17.66 -39.70 -1.85
C SER A 97 -16.32 -39.16 -2.32
N PHE A 98 -15.23 -39.49 -1.64
CA PHE A 98 -13.88 -39.12 -2.03
C PHE A 98 -13.61 -39.43 -3.50
N GLU A 99 -13.94 -40.67 -3.91
CA GLU A 99 -13.73 -41.15 -5.28
C GLU A 99 -14.50 -40.31 -6.31
N GLN A 100 -15.76 -40.01 -6.01
CA GLN A 100 -16.61 -39.19 -6.87
C GLN A 100 -16.10 -37.76 -6.98
N ALA A 101 -15.65 -37.20 -5.84
CA ALA A 101 -15.11 -35.82 -5.80
C ALA A 101 -13.84 -35.73 -6.65
N VAL A 102 -12.91 -36.66 -6.52
CA VAL A 102 -11.67 -36.69 -7.28
C VAL A 102 -11.93 -36.96 -8.77
N GLU A 103 -12.83 -37.87 -9.10
CA GLU A 103 -13.20 -38.11 -10.50
C GLU A 103 -13.82 -36.89 -11.14
N GLY A 104 -14.73 -36.22 -10.42
CA GLY A 104 -15.35 -34.99 -10.86
C GLY A 104 -14.35 -33.88 -11.08
N LEU A 105 -13.45 -33.72 -10.10
CA LEU A 105 -12.38 -32.72 -10.17
C LEU A 105 -11.47 -32.98 -11.38
N SER A 106 -11.04 -34.24 -11.57
CA SER A 106 -10.18 -34.63 -12.69
C SER A 106 -10.81 -34.29 -14.05
N LYS A 107 -12.11 -34.54 -14.20
CA LYS A 107 -12.84 -34.21 -15.44
C LYS A 107 -12.92 -32.69 -15.68
N ILE A 108 -13.07 -31.92 -14.59
CA ILE A 108 -13.22 -30.46 -14.67
C ILE A 108 -11.89 -29.80 -15.06
N VAL A 109 -10.76 -30.22 -14.43
CA VAL A 109 -9.46 -29.54 -14.59
C VAL A 109 -8.74 -29.86 -15.91
N THR A 110 -9.21 -30.87 -16.68
CA THR A 110 -8.57 -31.27 -17.94
C THR A 110 -8.83 -30.33 -19.11
N GLY A 111 -9.45 -29.21 -18.90
CA GLY A 111 -9.79 -28.28 -19.99
C GLY A 111 -8.78 -27.14 -20.24
N UNK A 112 -7.45 -27.23 -20.44
CA UNK A 112 -6.63 -26.34 -20.78
C UNK A 112 -6.61 -25.11 -20.13
N TYR A 113 -6.67 -25.28 -18.99
CA TYR A 113 -6.61 -24.09 -18.17
C TYR A 113 -5.17 -23.77 -17.73
N UNK A 114 -5.03 -22.68 -17.76
CA UNK A 114 -3.85 -22.24 -17.46
C UNK A 114 -3.61 -22.08 -16.09
N VAL A 115 -4.54 -21.46 -15.42
CA VAL A 115 -4.61 -21.29 -13.97
C VAL A 115 -5.75 -22.14 -13.42
N VAL A 116 -5.50 -22.90 -12.39
CA VAL A 116 -6.54 -23.71 -11.72
C VAL A 116 -6.52 -23.38 -10.22
N VAL A 117 -7.66 -22.98 -9.67
CA VAL A 117 -7.85 -22.73 -8.23
C VAL A 117 -8.74 -23.87 -7.69
N ILE A 118 -8.32 -24.49 -6.56
CA ILE A 118 -9.12 -25.47 -5.82
C ILE A 118 -9.30 -24.90 -4.41
N ASP A 119 -10.52 -24.48 -4.17
CA ASP A 119 -10.86 -23.75 -2.91
C ASP A 119 -11.58 -24.70 -1.95
N UNK A 120 -10.53 -25.11 -1.06
CA UNK A 120 -10.78 -25.80 -0.07
C UNK A 120 -10.51 -27.20 -0.27
N ILE A 121 -9.29 -27.38 -0.29
CA ILE A 121 -8.78 -28.75 -0.27
C ILE A 121 -8.91 -29.39 1.12
N THR A 122 -9.13 -28.61 2.14
CA THR A 122 -9.28 -29.07 3.52
C THR A 122 -10.36 -30.15 3.63
N SER A 123 -11.49 -29.96 2.96
CA SER A 123 -12.58 -30.93 2.99
C SER A 123 -12.17 -32.26 2.37
N LEU A 124 -11.38 -32.23 1.29
CA LEU A 124 -10.88 -33.47 0.66
C LEU A 124 -9.89 -34.19 1.59
N LEU A 125 -8.97 -33.43 2.21
CA LEU A 125 -7.98 -34.00 3.14
C LEU A 125 -8.64 -34.55 4.39
N GLU A 126 -9.67 -33.89 4.90
CA GLU A 126 -10.45 -34.41 6.05
C GLU A 126 -11.16 -35.73 5.71
N SER A 127 -11.67 -35.87 4.50
CA SER A 127 -12.38 -37.09 4.07
C SER A 127 -11.47 -38.31 4.03
N VAL A 128 -10.14 -38.12 3.95
CA VAL A 128 -9.18 -39.23 3.88
C VAL A 128 -8.24 -39.33 5.10
N LYS A 129 -8.51 -38.55 6.16
CA LYS A 129 -7.60 -38.49 7.33
C LYS A 129 -7.39 -39.84 8.00
N GLU A 130 -8.39 -40.73 7.91
CA GLU A 130 -8.35 -42.07 8.52
C GLU A 130 -7.65 -43.10 7.63
N SER A 131 -7.29 -42.75 6.38
CA SER A 131 -6.65 -43.65 5.43
C SER A 131 -5.33 -43.09 4.93
N ALA A 132 -4.23 -43.62 5.43
CA ALA A 132 -2.89 -43.21 5.01
C ALA A 132 -2.68 -43.42 3.51
N GLU A 133 -3.24 -44.47 2.95
CA GLU A 133 -3.16 -44.81 1.53
C GLU A 133 -3.86 -43.74 0.66
N LYS A 134 -5.12 -43.42 0.98
CA LYS A 134 -5.87 -42.40 0.23
C LYS A 134 -5.26 -41.00 0.38
N ARG A 135 -4.75 -40.71 1.58
CA ARG A 135 -4.06 -39.42 1.85
C ARG A 135 -2.83 -39.31 0.99
N ALA A 136 -1.96 -40.34 0.95
CA ALA A 136 -0.75 -40.35 0.13
C ALA A 136 -1.10 -40.21 -1.37
N TRP A 137 -2.18 -40.91 -1.80
CA TRP A 137 -2.66 -40.83 -3.18
C TRP A 137 -3.10 -39.40 -3.54
N LEU A 138 -3.86 -38.76 -2.65
CA LEU A 138 -4.36 -37.39 -2.87
C LEU A 138 -3.21 -36.38 -2.95
N LEU A 139 -2.20 -36.50 -2.09
CA LEU A 139 -1.03 -35.64 -2.09
C LEU A 139 -0.25 -35.81 -3.40
N ASN A 140 -0.07 -37.06 -3.85
CA ASN A 140 0.61 -37.35 -5.13
C ASN A 140 -0.21 -36.77 -6.30
N TYR A 141 -1.53 -36.86 -6.24
CA TYR A 141 -2.41 -36.28 -7.24
C TYR A 141 -2.15 -34.77 -7.40
N PHE A 142 -2.15 -34.02 -6.30
CA PHE A 142 -1.89 -32.58 -6.33
C PHE A 142 -0.45 -32.26 -6.77
N TYR A 143 0.50 -33.11 -6.44
CA TYR A 143 1.91 -32.96 -6.87
C TYR A 143 2.03 -33.10 -8.39
N GLN A 144 1.37 -34.11 -8.96
CA GLN A 144 1.48 -34.39 -10.40
C GLN A 144 0.63 -33.48 -11.28
N LEU A 145 -0.48 -32.97 -10.75
CA LEU A 145 -1.46 -32.25 -11.54
C LEU A 145 -0.88 -31.07 -12.33
N PRO A 146 -0.12 -30.13 -11.74
CA PRO A 146 0.44 -29.02 -12.53
C PRO A 146 1.46 -29.47 -13.57
N THR A 147 2.20 -30.56 -13.31
CA THR A 147 3.17 -31.09 -14.25
C THR A 147 2.47 -31.71 -15.47
N VAL A 148 1.41 -32.45 -15.23
CA VAL A 148 0.63 -33.10 -16.30
C VAL A 148 -0.11 -32.06 -17.15
N LEU A 149 -0.59 -31.04 -16.54
CA LEU A 149 -1.42 -30.03 -17.21
C LEU A 149 -0.63 -28.78 -17.67
N UNK A 150 0.57 -28.57 -16.99
CA UNK A 150 1.29 -27.52 -17.32
C UNK A 150 0.70 -26.29 -17.01
N ASN A 151 0.34 -26.23 -15.87
CA ASN A 151 -0.42 -25.06 -15.42
C ASN A 151 0.09 -24.50 -14.08
N PHE A 152 -0.54 -23.42 -13.65
CA PHE A 152 -0.35 -22.78 -12.36
C PHE A 152 -1.53 -23.23 -11.47
N LEU A 153 -1.23 -24.08 -10.52
CA LEU A 153 -2.21 -24.65 -9.60
C LEU A 153 -2.19 -23.88 -8.27
N ILE A 154 -3.34 -23.42 -7.82
CA ILE A 154 -3.50 -22.73 -6.53
C ILE A 154 -4.40 -23.57 -5.65
N LEU A 155 -3.86 -24.01 -4.52
CA LEU A 155 -4.57 -24.82 -3.52
C LEU A 155 -4.86 -23.96 -2.31
N ILE A 156 -6.11 -23.91 -1.88
CA ILE A 156 -6.52 -23.17 -0.67
C ILE A 156 -6.78 -24.17 0.45
N ALA A 157 -6.14 -23.92 1.60
CA ALA A 157 -6.30 -24.73 2.80
C ALA A 157 -6.71 -23.88 4.00
N GLU A 158 -7.61 -24.38 4.82
CA GLU A 158 -8.09 -23.69 6.00
C GLU A 158 -7.30 -24.12 7.24
N LEU A 159 -7.01 -23.17 8.12
CA LEU A 159 -6.39 -23.43 9.41
C LEU A 159 -7.41 -23.13 10.52
N PRO A 160 -7.45 -23.94 11.58
CA PRO A 160 -8.27 -23.61 12.74
C PRO A 160 -7.81 -22.30 13.39
N PHE A 161 -8.73 -21.60 14.05
CA PHE A 161 -8.40 -20.38 14.78
C PHE A 161 -7.32 -20.64 15.83
N GLY A 162 -6.34 -19.75 15.90
CA GLY A 162 -5.26 -19.81 16.87
C GLY A 162 -4.12 -20.76 16.52
N GLU A 163 -4.25 -21.48 15.41
CA GLU A 163 -3.18 -22.39 14.95
C GLU A 163 -2.39 -21.75 13.81
N GLU A 164 -1.08 -21.87 13.88
CA GLU A 164 -0.18 -21.46 12.80
C GLU A 164 0.53 -22.67 12.16
N LYS A 165 0.29 -23.85 12.74
CA LYS A 165 0.79 -25.09 12.15
C LYS A 165 -0.23 -25.60 11.13
N LEU A 166 0.26 -25.88 9.95
CA LEU A 166 -0.53 -26.63 8.98
C LEU A 166 -0.62 -28.07 9.51
N SER A 167 -1.78 -28.44 10.01
CA SER A 167 -2.07 -29.83 10.41
C SER A 167 -2.09 -30.74 9.18
N LEU A 168 -1.78 -30.18 8.03
CA LEU A 168 -1.71 -30.79 6.71
C LEU A 168 -0.25 -31.04 6.32
N ASP A 169 0.58 -31.40 7.27
CA ASP A 169 2.05 -31.51 7.14
C ASP A 169 2.57 -31.91 5.74
N PRO A 170 2.05 -32.95 5.09
CA PRO A 170 2.61 -33.32 3.80
C PRO A 170 2.26 -32.37 2.65
N ILE A 171 1.20 -31.56 2.75
CA ILE A 171 0.77 -30.72 1.62
C ILE A 171 1.78 -29.58 1.34
N GLU A 172 2.52 -29.14 2.34
CA GLU A 172 3.59 -28.15 2.13
C GLU A 172 4.71 -28.68 1.24
N PHE A 173 4.93 -29.99 1.26
CA PHE A 173 5.99 -30.60 0.45
C PHE A 173 5.67 -30.59 -1.04
N VAL A 174 4.37 -30.63 -1.39
CA VAL A 174 3.97 -30.65 -2.81
C VAL A 174 3.92 -29.24 -3.43
N SER A 175 3.94 -28.18 -2.64
CA SER A 175 3.87 -26.81 -3.15
C SER A 175 5.25 -26.26 -3.52
N ASP A 176 5.28 -25.40 -4.52
CA ASP A 176 6.47 -24.63 -4.90
C ASP A 176 6.57 -23.35 -4.07
N ALA A 177 5.41 -22.80 -3.69
CA ALA A 177 5.36 -21.67 -2.76
C ALA A 177 4.23 -21.89 -1.76
N THR A 178 4.44 -21.43 -0.53
CA THR A 178 3.44 -21.48 0.54
C THR A 178 3.28 -20.10 1.16
N LEU A 179 2.06 -19.59 1.11
CA LEU A 179 1.67 -18.33 1.75
C LEU A 179 0.72 -18.65 2.89
N LEU A 180 0.99 -18.09 4.06
CA LEU A 180 0.09 -18.20 5.21
C LEU A 180 -0.53 -16.82 5.45
N LEU A 181 -1.84 -16.73 5.34
CA LEU A 181 -2.58 -15.50 5.59
C LEU A 181 -3.08 -15.52 7.03
N LYS A 182 -2.63 -14.55 7.79
CA LYS A 182 -2.96 -14.42 9.21
C LYS A 182 -3.68 -13.10 9.46
N HIS A 183 -4.38 -13.04 10.58
CA HIS A 183 -4.84 -11.77 11.10
C HIS A 183 -4.66 -11.79 12.62
N ARG A 184 -4.40 -10.63 13.18
CA ARG A 184 -4.25 -10.45 14.62
C ARG A 184 -4.92 -9.14 15.03
N ILE A 185 -5.20 -9.01 16.31
CA ILE A 185 -5.75 -7.77 16.86
C ILE A 185 -4.60 -6.94 17.41
N GLU A 186 -4.46 -5.72 16.92
CA GLU A 186 -3.48 -4.75 17.39
C GLU A 186 -4.24 -3.48 17.77
N ASP A 187 -4.09 -3.04 19.01
CA ASP A 187 -4.78 -1.85 19.55
C ASP A 187 -6.31 -1.92 19.36
N GLY A 188 -6.88 -3.14 19.40
CA GLY A 188 -8.31 -3.33 19.18
C GLY A 188 -8.73 -3.43 17.71
N PHE A 189 -7.79 -3.39 16.77
CA PHE A 189 -8.08 -3.39 15.33
C PHE A 189 -7.51 -4.62 14.65
N LEU A 190 -8.22 -5.08 13.61
CA LEU A 190 -7.82 -6.23 12.82
C LEU A 190 -6.67 -5.85 11.88
N THR A 191 -5.54 -6.52 12.02
CA THR A 191 -4.37 -6.37 11.15
C THR A 191 -4.16 -7.65 10.36
N ARG A 192 -4.01 -7.55 9.03
CA ARG A 192 -3.81 -8.69 8.13
C ARG A 192 -2.34 -8.82 7.75
N ILE A 193 -1.83 -10.06 7.79
CA ILE A 193 -0.42 -10.37 7.56
C ILE A 193 -0.34 -11.52 6.56
N VAL A 194 0.55 -11.40 5.56
CA VAL A 194 0.95 -12.51 4.72
C VAL A 194 2.35 -12.96 5.12
N GLU A 195 2.48 -14.25 5.44
CA GLU A 195 3.77 -14.88 5.73
C GLU A 195 4.15 -15.73 4.52
N VAL A 196 5.34 -15.47 3.98
CA VAL A 196 5.90 -16.27 2.89
C VAL A 196 6.77 -17.35 3.54
N ARG A 197 6.25 -18.58 3.63
CA ARG A 197 6.95 -19.69 4.27
C ARG A 197 7.96 -20.36 3.35
N LYS A 198 7.65 -20.38 2.06
CA LYS A 198 8.43 -21.13 1.09
C LYS A 198 8.26 -20.50 -0.29
N VAL A 199 9.34 -20.37 -1.01
CA VAL A 199 9.35 -20.10 -2.46
C VAL A 199 10.51 -20.90 -3.03
N ARG A 200 10.20 -21.94 -3.79
CA ARG A 200 11.21 -22.83 -4.40
C ARG A 200 12.02 -22.05 -5.43
N GLY A 201 13.33 -22.10 -5.31
CA GLY A 201 14.24 -21.47 -6.26
C GLY A 201 14.49 -19.98 -6.03
N ALA A 202 13.94 -19.41 -4.95
CA ALA A 202 14.15 -17.99 -4.64
C ALA A 202 14.47 -17.82 -3.15
N PRO A 203 15.38 -16.92 -2.79
CA PRO A 203 15.62 -16.61 -1.38
C PRO A 203 14.46 -15.79 -0.84
N VAL A 204 13.97 -16.12 0.35
CA VAL A 204 12.91 -15.36 1.02
C VAL A 204 13.56 -14.37 1.98
N HIS A 205 13.65 -13.11 1.59
CA HIS A 205 14.24 -12.04 2.42
C HIS A 205 13.21 -11.41 3.36
N VAL A 206 11.95 -11.34 2.94
CA VAL A 206 10.87 -10.80 3.75
C VAL A 206 9.91 -11.95 4.06
N ALA A 207 9.93 -12.42 5.30
CA ALA A 207 9.12 -13.57 5.71
C ALA A 207 7.67 -13.16 6.02
N GLU A 208 7.44 -11.95 6.51
CA GLU A 208 6.10 -11.43 6.81
C GLU A 208 5.98 -9.99 6.35
N THR A 209 4.81 -9.63 5.83
CA THR A 209 4.46 -8.25 5.54
C THR A 209 2.95 -8.06 5.71
N TYR A 210 2.53 -6.79 5.73
CA TYR A 210 1.14 -6.44 5.93
C TYR A 210 0.41 -6.36 4.59
N PHE A 211 -0.90 -6.61 4.64
CA PHE A 211 -1.76 -6.38 3.47
C PHE A 211 -3.13 -5.89 3.92
N THR A 212 -3.84 -5.28 2.98
CA THR A 212 -5.23 -4.84 3.19
C THR A 212 -6.12 -5.42 2.10
N ILE A 213 -7.41 -5.48 2.39
CA ILE A 213 -8.44 -5.79 1.41
C ILE A 213 -9.33 -4.54 1.35
N ALA A 214 -9.33 -3.85 0.24
CA ALA A 214 -10.00 -2.56 0.09
C ALA A 214 -11.03 -2.59 -1.04
N GLU A 215 -12.18 -1.98 -0.80
CA GLU A 215 -13.23 -1.85 -1.80
C GLU A 215 -12.67 -1.15 -3.05
N GLY A 216 -12.94 -1.72 -4.22
CA GLY A 216 -12.48 -1.19 -5.50
C GLY A 216 -11.01 -1.47 -5.85
N MET A 217 -10.21 -1.93 -4.89
CA MET A 217 -8.78 -2.20 -5.09
C MET A 217 -8.39 -3.66 -4.85
N GLY A 218 -9.21 -4.39 -4.09
CA GLY A 218 -8.91 -5.77 -3.74
C GLY A 218 -7.78 -5.86 -2.72
N ILE A 219 -6.87 -6.82 -2.91
CA ILE A 219 -5.73 -7.03 -2.01
C ILE A 219 -4.56 -6.13 -2.41
N VAL A 220 -4.00 -5.45 -1.42
CA VAL A 220 -2.78 -4.64 -1.59
C VAL A 220 -1.77 -5.14 -0.55
N VAL A 221 -0.61 -5.59 -1.03
CA VAL A 221 0.50 -6.08 -0.18
C VAL A 221 1.59 -5.03 -0.16
N PHE A 222 2.04 -4.65 1.03
CA PHE A 222 3.04 -3.60 1.23
C PHE A 222 4.41 -4.22 1.51
N THR A 223 5.24 -4.26 0.47
CA THR A 223 6.59 -4.83 0.55
C THR A 223 7.60 -3.69 0.68
N PRO A 224 8.34 -3.61 1.79
CA PRO A 224 9.37 -2.58 1.92
C PRO A 224 10.41 -2.71 0.81
N PRO A 225 10.80 -1.62 0.17
CA PRO A 225 11.85 -1.67 -0.86
C PRO A 225 13.21 -1.90 -0.21
N VAL A 226 14.10 -2.58 -0.92
CA VAL A 226 15.49 -2.72 -0.48
C VAL A 226 16.31 -1.53 -0.99
N PRO A 227 17.40 -1.16 -0.30
CA PRO A 227 18.22 0.00 -0.72
C PRO A 227 18.71 -0.06 -2.16
N ALA A 228 18.97 -1.25 -2.69
CA ALA A 228 19.41 -1.40 -4.09
C ALA A 228 18.36 -0.93 -5.11
N GLU A 229 17.09 -0.92 -4.73
CA GLU A 229 15.99 -0.45 -5.58
C GLU A 229 15.92 1.08 -5.61
N LEU A 230 16.64 1.74 -4.70
CA LEU A 230 16.73 3.19 -4.60
C LEU A 230 18.07 3.70 -5.20
N SER A 231 18.71 2.88 -6.01
CA SER A 231 20.05 3.15 -6.55
C SER A 231 20.14 4.45 -7.35
N ARG A 232 19.03 4.96 -7.88
CA ARG A 232 19.01 6.22 -8.61
C ARG A 232 17.99 7.16 -7.98
N GLU A 233 18.48 8.10 -7.19
CA GLU A 233 17.67 9.23 -6.77
C GLU A 233 17.42 10.11 -7.97
N SER A 234 16.25 10.71 -8.03
CA SER A 234 15.95 11.68 -9.09
C SER A 234 16.87 12.90 -8.98
N GLU A 235 17.38 13.33 -10.09
CA GLU A 235 18.14 14.59 -10.17
C GLU A 235 17.22 15.77 -10.45
N GLU A 236 15.93 15.51 -10.69
CA GLU A 236 14.95 16.54 -11.01
C GLU A 236 14.68 17.42 -9.81
N VAL A 237 15.16 18.67 -9.90
CA VAL A 237 14.92 19.70 -8.89
C VAL A 237 13.50 20.23 -9.09
N ILE A 238 12.73 20.26 -8.01
CA ILE A 238 11.36 20.80 -8.01
C ILE A 238 11.31 22.05 -7.13
N GLY A 239 10.41 22.96 -7.45
CA GLY A 239 10.26 24.18 -6.68
C GLY A 239 10.33 25.44 -7.55
N PHE A 240 10.77 26.51 -6.95
CA PHE A 240 10.85 27.83 -7.56
C PHE A 240 12.12 28.53 -7.05
N GLU A 241 12.49 29.63 -7.69
CA GLU A 241 13.78 30.29 -7.49
C GLU A 241 14.11 30.56 -6.01
N GLU A 242 13.17 31.14 -5.26
CA GLU A 242 13.38 31.50 -3.86
C GLU A 242 13.56 30.26 -2.97
N LEU A 243 12.82 29.17 -3.28
CA LEU A 243 12.98 27.92 -2.57
C LEU A 243 14.37 27.31 -2.82
N MET A 244 14.82 27.35 -4.08
CA MET A 244 16.14 26.81 -4.45
C MET A 244 17.29 27.52 -3.75
N LYS A 245 17.11 28.79 -3.36
CA LYS A 245 18.09 29.54 -2.56
C LYS A 245 18.12 29.04 -1.11
N LEU A 246 16.99 28.47 -0.64
CA LEU A 246 16.86 27.98 0.73
C LEU A 246 17.32 26.52 0.83
N ALA A 247 16.81 25.65 -0.04
CA ALA A 247 17.13 24.23 -0.10
C ALA A 247 16.71 23.68 -1.45
N LYS A 248 17.41 22.68 -1.95
CA LYS A 248 17.09 22.04 -3.23
C LYS A 248 16.18 20.84 -3.03
N PHE A 249 14.90 21.05 -3.19
CA PHE A 249 13.93 19.96 -3.19
C PHE A 249 14.09 19.15 -4.48
N ARG A 250 14.13 17.84 -4.37
CA ARG A 250 14.17 16.96 -5.53
C ARG A 250 12.96 16.02 -5.49
N ARG A 251 12.53 15.59 -6.67
CA ARG A 251 11.44 14.64 -6.79
C ARG A 251 11.81 13.35 -6.02
N GLY A 252 10.88 12.86 -5.21
CA GLY A 252 11.10 11.67 -4.38
C GLY A 252 11.73 11.96 -3.01
N TYR A 253 12.06 13.20 -2.72
CA TYR A 253 12.62 13.58 -1.41
C TYR A 253 11.58 13.47 -0.31
N VAL A 254 12.07 13.21 0.90
CA VAL A 254 11.31 13.32 2.15
C VAL A 254 11.68 14.64 2.82
N ILE A 255 10.70 15.50 3.00
CA ILE A 255 10.87 16.84 3.53
C ILE A 255 9.98 17.00 4.76
N ASN A 256 10.58 17.33 5.91
CA ASN A 256 9.82 17.68 7.12
C ASN A 256 9.69 19.20 7.21
N VAL A 257 8.53 19.68 7.62
CA VAL A 257 8.31 21.08 7.97
C VAL A 257 7.71 21.11 9.37
N PHE A 258 8.54 21.43 10.36
CA PHE A 258 8.14 21.49 11.76
C PHE A 258 7.94 22.93 12.19
N TYR A 259 6.84 23.19 12.87
CA TYR A 259 6.46 24.51 13.35
C TYR A 259 6.24 24.47 14.87
N PRO A 260 6.22 25.63 15.53
CA PRO A 260 5.94 25.66 16.97
C PRO A 260 4.54 25.14 17.29
N PRO A 261 4.33 24.51 18.46
CA PRO A 261 3.04 23.92 18.83
C PRO A 261 2.00 24.99 19.19
N GLU A 262 1.49 25.67 18.18
CA GLU A 262 0.52 26.76 18.30
C GLU A 262 -0.72 26.45 17.47
N PRO A 263 -1.93 26.71 18.00
CA PRO A 263 -3.14 26.59 17.19
C PRO A 263 -3.04 27.50 15.96
N GLY A 264 -3.42 27.01 14.81
CA GLY A 264 -3.37 27.78 13.57
C GLY A 264 -2.02 27.87 12.87
N ALA A 265 -0.97 27.31 13.48
CA ALA A 265 0.34 27.27 12.83
C ALA A 265 0.34 26.22 11.72
N GLY A 266 1.28 26.33 10.80
CA GLY A 266 1.52 25.34 9.77
C GLY A 266 0.90 25.62 8.40
N LEU A 267 -0.07 26.51 8.28
CA LEU A 267 -0.69 26.83 6.99
C LEU A 267 0.33 27.35 5.96
N ASP A 268 1.38 28.04 6.42
CA ASP A 268 2.45 28.50 5.52
C ASP A 268 3.21 27.30 4.91
N ALA A 269 3.31 26.19 5.64
CA ALA A 269 3.92 24.98 5.11
C ALA A 269 3.05 24.36 4.00
N LEU A 270 1.71 24.41 4.15
CA LEU A 270 0.80 23.99 3.08
C LEU A 270 0.91 24.94 1.88
N LEU A 271 1.08 26.23 2.11
CA LEU A 271 1.28 27.19 1.04
C LEU A 271 2.56 26.87 0.26
N LEU A 272 3.64 26.52 0.95
CA LEU A 272 4.89 26.07 0.33
C LEU A 272 4.66 24.81 -0.51
N ALA A 273 3.97 23.81 0.04
CA ALA A 273 3.69 22.56 -0.66
C ALA A 273 2.87 22.82 -1.94
N LEU A 274 1.86 23.68 -1.85
CA LEU A 274 1.04 24.07 -2.99
C LEU A 274 1.88 24.78 -4.06
N ALA A 275 2.75 25.71 -3.66
CA ALA A 275 3.62 26.43 -4.59
C ALA A 275 4.53 25.45 -5.36
N VAL A 276 5.11 24.49 -4.65
CA VAL A 276 5.95 23.45 -5.29
C VAL A 276 5.10 22.61 -6.26
N ALA A 277 3.94 22.14 -5.82
CA ALA A 277 3.08 21.30 -6.62
C ALA A 277 2.62 22.00 -7.90
N ILE A 278 2.09 23.20 -7.74
CA ILE A 278 1.48 23.93 -8.86
C ILE A 278 2.57 24.41 -9.85
N LYS A 279 3.71 24.90 -9.33
CA LYS A 279 4.82 25.34 -10.18
C LYS A 279 5.38 24.23 -11.06
N ASN A 280 5.34 22.99 -10.56
CA ASN A 280 5.90 21.83 -11.25
C ASN A 280 4.82 20.91 -11.87
N ASP A 281 3.59 21.42 -11.97
CA ASP A 281 2.43 20.71 -12.53
C ASP A 281 2.25 19.33 -11.90
N MET A 282 2.36 19.26 -10.57
CA MET A 282 2.25 18.03 -9.79
C MET A 282 0.85 17.91 -9.19
N ARG A 283 0.37 16.69 -9.08
CA ARG A 283 -0.86 16.37 -8.33
C ARG A 283 -0.47 16.13 -6.89
N ALA A 284 -1.09 16.89 -5.98
CA ALA A 284 -0.83 16.77 -4.55
C ALA A 284 -1.98 16.06 -3.83
N LEU A 285 -1.63 15.12 -2.96
CA LEU A 285 -2.56 14.50 -2.03
C LEU A 285 -2.19 14.99 -0.62
N ILE A 286 -3.15 15.55 0.09
CA ILE A 286 -2.96 15.94 1.49
C ILE A 286 -3.66 14.88 2.36
N VAL A 287 -2.90 14.21 3.22
CA VAL A 287 -3.42 13.28 4.22
C VAL A 287 -3.47 14.03 5.55
N SER A 288 -4.66 14.32 6.03
CA SER A 288 -4.87 15.13 7.23
C SER A 288 -5.20 14.25 8.43
N TYR A 289 -4.43 14.40 9.50
CA TYR A 289 -4.68 13.72 10.78
C TYR A 289 -5.45 14.59 11.78
N THR A 290 -5.65 15.86 11.49
CA THR A 290 -6.20 16.81 12.46
C THR A 290 -7.47 17.52 12.02
N ASN A 291 -7.64 17.72 10.73
CA ASN A 291 -8.77 18.50 10.22
C ASN A 291 -9.54 17.73 9.17
N PRO A 292 -10.88 17.84 9.18
CA PRO A 292 -11.68 17.32 8.07
C PRO A 292 -11.27 17.94 6.74
N ASP A 293 -11.49 17.20 5.67
CA ASP A 293 -11.12 17.64 4.31
C ASP A 293 -11.73 18.99 3.93
N SER A 294 -13.02 19.17 4.23
CA SER A 294 -13.73 20.43 3.92
C SER A 294 -13.18 21.63 4.69
N VAL A 295 -12.83 21.41 5.96
CA VAL A 295 -12.26 22.47 6.81
C VAL A 295 -10.88 22.90 6.29
N LEU A 296 -10.06 21.93 5.96
CA LEU A 296 -8.68 22.19 5.46
C LEU A 296 -8.73 22.84 4.08
N ARG A 297 -9.64 22.39 3.21
CA ARG A 297 -9.84 22.99 1.89
C ARG A 297 -10.24 24.46 2.02
N GLU A 298 -11.18 24.77 2.91
CA GLU A 298 -11.64 26.15 3.14
C GLU A 298 -10.48 27.02 3.68
N ALA A 299 -9.69 26.48 4.62
CA ALA A 299 -8.52 27.19 5.16
C ALA A 299 -7.50 27.52 4.04
N LEU A 300 -7.24 26.56 3.15
CA LEU A 300 -6.35 26.74 2.01
C LEU A 300 -6.89 27.78 1.03
N LYS A 301 -8.19 27.72 0.74
CA LYS A 301 -8.85 28.71 -0.14
C LYS A 301 -8.67 30.11 0.43
N ASN A 302 -8.95 30.28 1.72
CA ASN A 302 -8.81 31.58 2.39
C ASN A 302 -7.36 32.06 2.37
N LYS A 303 -6.39 31.16 2.56
CA LYS A 303 -4.98 31.48 2.50
C LYS A 303 -4.58 31.96 1.09
N LEU A 304 -5.07 31.30 0.04
CA LEU A 304 -4.84 31.68 -1.35
C LEU A 304 -5.45 33.04 -1.67
N MET A 305 -6.66 33.29 -1.18
CA MET A 305 -7.32 34.59 -1.34
C MET A 305 -6.53 35.69 -0.63
N GLY A 306 -5.97 35.40 0.52
CA GLY A 306 -5.06 36.30 1.24
C GLY A 306 -3.78 36.62 0.46
N CYS A 307 -3.39 35.76 -0.47
CA CYS A 307 -2.26 36.00 -1.39
C CYS A 307 -2.67 36.80 -2.62
N GLY A 308 -3.97 37.15 -2.72
CA GLY A 308 -4.46 37.98 -3.82
C GLY A 308 -5.17 37.25 -4.94
N LEU A 309 -5.51 35.96 -4.74
CA LEU A 309 -6.32 35.22 -5.71
C LEU A 309 -7.82 35.50 -5.46
N SER A 310 -8.61 35.50 -6.54
CA SER A 310 -10.06 35.47 -6.38
C SER A 310 -10.51 34.11 -5.86
N GLY A 311 -11.68 34.05 -5.25
CA GLY A 311 -12.24 32.76 -4.79
C GLY A 311 -12.37 31.74 -5.91
N GLU A 312 -12.77 32.20 -7.09
CA GLU A 312 -12.91 31.34 -8.28
C GLU A 312 -11.56 30.73 -8.71
N LYS A 313 -10.51 31.56 -8.75
CA LYS A 313 -9.16 31.07 -9.13
C LYS A 313 -8.58 30.14 -8.07
N ALA A 314 -8.83 30.44 -6.79
CA ALA A 314 -8.42 29.54 -5.69
C ALA A 314 -9.09 28.16 -5.84
N ASP A 315 -10.41 28.13 -6.09
CA ASP A 315 -11.13 26.87 -6.31
C ASP A 315 -10.59 26.11 -7.52
N LYS A 316 -10.31 26.78 -8.63
CA LYS A 316 -9.76 26.15 -9.84
C LYS A 316 -8.39 25.49 -9.56
N LEU A 317 -7.52 26.21 -8.82
CA LEU A 317 -6.21 25.67 -8.46
C LEU A 317 -6.35 24.42 -7.59
N LEU A 318 -7.19 24.50 -6.57
CA LEU A 318 -7.39 23.38 -5.64
C LEU A 318 -8.02 22.18 -6.35
N ASP A 319 -9.02 22.40 -7.18
CA ASP A 319 -9.69 21.33 -7.93
C ASP A 319 -8.72 20.61 -8.88
N LYS A 320 -7.83 21.36 -9.51
CA LYS A 320 -6.89 20.79 -10.49
C LYS A 320 -5.74 20.03 -9.82
N HIS A 321 -5.21 20.55 -8.71
CA HIS A 321 -3.94 20.06 -8.17
C HIS A 321 -4.03 19.33 -6.83
N VAL A 322 -5.13 19.43 -6.09
CA VAL A 322 -5.19 18.99 -4.70
C VAL A 322 -6.33 18.00 -4.45
N THR A 323 -6.01 16.89 -3.82
CA THR A 323 -6.98 15.95 -3.21
C THR A 323 -6.69 15.90 -1.72
N ILE A 324 -7.72 15.91 -0.88
CA ILE A 324 -7.54 15.85 0.58
C ILE A 324 -8.25 14.60 1.10
N ALA A 325 -7.54 13.83 1.93
CA ALA A 325 -8.09 12.67 2.62
C ALA A 325 -7.85 12.85 4.12
N ALA A 326 -8.91 12.85 4.91
CA ALA A 326 -8.79 13.01 6.36
C ALA A 326 -8.88 11.63 7.03
N LEU A 327 -7.96 11.36 7.95
CA LEU A 327 -7.89 10.09 8.69
C LEU A 327 -7.74 10.39 10.19
N ASN A 328 -8.53 9.73 11.01
CA ASN A 328 -8.30 9.73 12.44
C ASN A 328 -7.22 8.67 12.73
N PRO A 329 -5.99 9.06 13.12
CA PRO A 329 -4.91 8.08 13.29
C PRO A 329 -5.16 7.10 14.45
N PHE A 330 -6.08 7.43 15.38
CA PHE A 330 -6.41 6.56 16.51
C PHE A 330 -7.63 5.68 16.26
N ALA A 331 -8.23 5.77 15.07
CA ALA A 331 -9.28 4.84 14.63
C ALA A 331 -8.68 3.57 14.00
N TYR A 332 -7.35 3.43 14.00
CA TYR A 332 -6.61 2.35 13.35
C TYR A 332 -5.44 1.92 14.23
N SER A 333 -5.03 0.64 14.11
CA SER A 333 -3.69 0.26 14.58
C SER A 333 -2.66 0.98 13.70
N LEU A 334 -1.42 1.05 14.13
CA LEU A 334 -0.37 1.73 13.37
C LEU A 334 -0.23 1.11 11.96
N THR A 335 -0.20 -0.22 11.89
CA THR A 335 -0.05 -0.92 10.61
C THR A 335 -1.26 -0.72 9.70
N GLN A 336 -2.47 -0.68 10.26
CA GLN A 336 -3.68 -0.36 9.49
C GLN A 336 -3.64 1.08 8.98
N LEU A 337 -3.17 2.02 9.81
CA LEU A 337 -3.07 3.43 9.42
C LEU A 337 -2.17 3.57 8.19
N ILE A 338 -0.97 3.00 8.24
CA ILE A 338 -0.01 3.05 7.12
C ILE A 338 -0.58 2.34 5.89
N ALA A 339 -1.18 1.17 6.08
CA ALA A 339 -1.81 0.44 4.98
C ALA A 339 -2.92 1.27 4.33
N ARG A 340 -3.71 1.96 5.15
CA ARG A 340 -4.79 2.85 4.67
C ARG A 340 -4.22 4.02 3.88
N GLU A 341 -3.17 4.63 4.38
CA GLU A 341 -2.48 5.73 3.70
C GLU A 341 -1.94 5.28 2.34
N LEU A 342 -1.23 4.17 2.30
CA LEU A 342 -0.67 3.64 1.07
C LEU A 342 -1.78 3.24 0.07
N THR A 343 -2.91 2.72 0.55
CA THR A 343 -4.05 2.41 -0.30
C THR A 343 -4.62 3.68 -0.96
N ILE A 344 -4.77 4.76 -0.17
CA ILE A 344 -5.24 6.05 -0.68
C ILE A 344 -4.25 6.60 -1.72
N ILE A 345 -2.96 6.50 -1.43
CA ILE A 345 -1.88 6.96 -2.31
C ILE A 345 -1.87 6.18 -3.63
N GLU A 346 -1.98 4.84 -3.57
CA GLU A 346 -2.02 4.00 -4.78
C GLU A 346 -3.26 4.31 -5.64
N ARG A 347 -4.38 4.64 -5.01
CA ARG A 347 -5.62 5.00 -5.72
C ARG A 347 -5.50 6.39 -6.37
N ALA A 348 -5.00 7.37 -5.63
CA ALA A 348 -4.90 8.75 -6.09
C ALA A 348 -3.73 8.98 -7.06
N LYS A 349 -2.69 8.17 -6.98
CA LYS A 349 -1.46 8.27 -7.78
C LYS A 349 -0.89 9.69 -7.81
N PRO A 350 -0.61 10.30 -6.63
CA PRO A 350 -0.10 11.65 -6.58
C PRO A 350 1.39 11.71 -6.93
N ASP A 351 1.84 12.89 -7.33
CA ASP A 351 3.27 13.19 -7.50
C ASP A 351 3.89 13.66 -6.18
N LEU A 352 3.07 14.27 -5.33
CA LEU A 352 3.45 14.83 -4.03
C LEU A 352 2.41 14.44 -2.99
N VAL A 353 2.87 13.90 -1.85
CA VAL A 353 2.00 13.63 -0.70
C VAL A 353 2.40 14.58 0.43
N VAL A 354 1.42 15.26 1.00
CA VAL A 354 1.59 16.10 2.20
C VAL A 354 0.89 15.39 3.35
N PHE A 355 1.65 15.02 4.39
CA PHE A 355 1.08 14.50 5.64
C PHE A 355 0.92 15.68 6.60
N TRP A 356 -0.32 16.02 6.92
CA TRP A 356 -0.66 17.20 7.74
C TRP A 356 -1.03 16.79 9.15
N GLY A 357 -0.28 17.31 10.12
CA GLY A 357 -0.50 17.03 11.54
C GLY A 357 0.25 15.78 12.02
N VAL A 358 1.45 15.53 11.48
CA VAL A 358 2.22 14.29 11.78
C VAL A 358 2.56 14.13 13.26
N HIS A 359 2.57 15.21 14.05
CA HIS A 359 2.81 15.16 15.49
C HIS A 359 1.73 14.35 16.22
N ILE A 360 0.52 14.22 15.67
CA ILE A 360 -0.57 13.52 16.32
C ILE A 360 -0.28 12.00 16.43
N PRO A 361 -0.06 11.27 15.35
CA PRO A 361 0.30 9.84 15.50
C PRO A 361 1.68 9.65 16.12
N SER A 362 2.66 10.45 15.76
CA SER A 362 4.06 10.28 16.22
C SER A 362 4.23 10.43 17.73
N TYR A 363 3.52 11.36 18.34
CA TYR A 363 3.67 11.63 19.78
C TYR A 363 3.30 10.40 20.63
N VAL A 364 2.24 9.70 20.23
CA VAL A 364 1.70 8.60 21.04
C VAL A 364 2.41 7.27 20.75
N ARG A 365 2.89 7.06 19.52
CA ARG A 365 3.37 5.74 19.05
C ARG A 365 4.85 5.70 18.68
N TYR A 366 5.64 6.61 19.22
CA TYR A 366 7.00 6.89 18.73
C TYR A 366 7.90 5.65 18.53
N VAL A 367 7.97 4.77 19.51
CA VAL A 367 8.93 3.64 19.46
C VAL A 367 8.60 2.66 18.34
N ASP A 368 7.34 2.33 18.18
CA ASP A 368 6.89 1.38 17.15
C ASP A 368 6.78 2.06 15.77
N GLU A 369 6.47 3.34 15.79
CA GLU A 369 6.19 4.09 14.56
C GLU A 369 7.43 4.34 13.70
N LEU A 370 8.58 4.58 14.28
CA LEU A 370 9.77 4.99 13.50
C LEU A 370 10.15 3.94 12.44
N LYS A 371 10.09 2.66 12.78
CA LYS A 371 10.37 1.57 11.85
C LYS A 371 9.36 1.56 10.70
N GLU A 372 8.08 1.63 11.04
CA GLU A 372 7.00 1.59 10.04
C GLU A 372 7.01 2.85 9.18
N LEU A 373 7.27 4.00 9.79
CA LEU A 373 7.41 5.27 9.09
C LEU A 373 8.58 5.20 8.08
N PHE A 374 9.72 4.69 8.52
CA PHE A 374 10.88 4.54 7.64
C PHE A 374 10.53 3.69 6.41
N ASN A 375 9.86 2.55 6.62
CA ASN A 375 9.44 1.68 5.54
C ASN A 375 8.46 2.36 4.58
N GLU A 376 7.50 3.11 5.13
CA GLU A 376 6.54 3.87 4.33
C GLU A 376 7.25 4.92 3.47
N LEU A 377 8.16 5.68 4.06
CA LEU A 377 8.90 6.73 3.35
C LEU A 377 9.78 6.13 2.25
N MET A 378 10.42 4.98 2.52
CA MET A 378 11.20 4.26 1.52
C MET A 378 10.31 3.77 0.36
N TYR A 379 9.11 3.28 0.67
CA TYR A 379 8.15 2.86 -0.35
C TYR A 379 7.78 4.03 -1.26
N LEU A 380 7.44 5.18 -0.69
CA LEU A 380 7.08 6.38 -1.45
C LEU A 380 8.26 6.87 -2.30
N LYS A 381 9.46 6.84 -1.73
CA LYS A 381 10.68 7.22 -2.44
C LYS A 381 10.94 6.29 -3.64
N SER A 382 10.71 4.98 -3.49
CA SER A 382 10.87 4.00 -4.57
C SER A 382 9.88 4.24 -5.71
N ARG A 383 8.75 4.87 -5.43
CA ARG A 383 7.73 5.24 -6.42
C ARG A 383 7.95 6.65 -6.98
N ASN A 384 9.05 7.29 -6.61
CA ASN A 384 9.39 8.66 -7.00
C ASN A 384 8.31 9.67 -6.56
N VAL A 385 7.64 9.39 -5.45
CA VAL A 385 6.64 10.28 -4.85
C VAL A 385 7.34 11.18 -3.85
N THR A 386 7.21 12.50 -4.01
CA THR A 386 7.78 13.47 -3.08
C THR A 386 6.89 13.54 -1.84
N THR A 387 7.49 13.55 -0.65
CA THR A 387 6.75 13.57 0.61
C THR A 387 7.10 14.81 1.41
N ILE A 388 6.09 15.59 1.80
CA ILE A 388 6.24 16.73 2.73
C ILE A 388 5.42 16.38 3.99
N ARG A 389 6.10 16.34 5.13
CA ARG A 389 5.49 16.02 6.41
C ARG A 389 5.44 17.28 7.25
N VAL A 390 4.23 17.70 7.65
CA VAL A 390 3.98 18.97 8.32
C VAL A 390 3.42 18.70 9.72
N GLY A 391 4.06 19.23 10.74
CA GLY A 391 3.59 19.09 12.12
C GLY A 391 4.37 19.92 13.13
N SER A 392 3.91 19.87 14.38
CA SER A 392 4.55 20.55 15.50
C SER A 392 5.60 19.64 16.13
N CYS A 393 6.67 20.24 16.60
CA CYS A 393 7.69 19.53 17.36
C CYS A 393 7.25 19.49 18.85
N LEU A 394 6.56 18.43 19.26
CA LEU A 394 6.09 18.24 20.64
C LEU A 394 7.13 17.53 21.53
N ASN A 395 8.06 16.83 20.91
CA ASN A 395 9.09 16.04 21.60
C ASN A 395 10.36 16.10 20.77
N GLU A 396 11.44 16.59 21.37
CA GLU A 396 12.74 16.78 20.70
C GLU A 396 13.32 15.47 20.15
N ASP A 397 13.21 14.37 20.90
CA ASP A 397 13.76 13.08 20.44
C ASP A 397 13.05 12.59 19.20
N VAL A 398 11.72 12.76 19.12
CA VAL A 398 10.93 12.40 17.96
C VAL A 398 11.34 13.26 16.75
N CYS A 399 11.42 14.59 16.95
CA CYS A 399 11.79 15.52 15.88
C CYS A 399 13.20 15.23 15.35
N ASN A 400 14.13 14.94 16.24
CA ASN A 400 15.51 14.61 15.87
C ASN A 400 15.57 13.30 15.09
N ALA A 401 14.83 12.27 15.52
CA ALA A 401 14.78 10.99 14.81
C ALA A 401 14.17 11.16 13.42
N GLU A 402 13.08 11.91 13.31
CA GLU A 402 12.42 12.15 12.02
C GLU A 402 13.30 13.02 11.09
N THR A 403 14.04 13.96 11.66
CA THR A 403 15.02 14.78 10.91
C THR A 403 16.13 13.87 10.34
N ALA A 404 16.60 12.92 11.14
CA ALA A 404 17.69 12.02 10.74
C ALA A 404 17.32 11.11 9.55
N ILE A 405 16.02 10.80 9.39
CA ILE A 405 15.57 9.95 8.28
C ILE A 405 15.01 10.73 7.09
N SER A 406 15.11 12.08 7.13
CA SER A 406 14.62 12.92 6.03
C SER A 406 15.78 13.39 5.15
N ASP A 407 15.43 13.88 3.96
CA ASP A 407 16.40 14.53 3.07
C ASP A 407 16.56 16.00 3.43
N ILE A 408 15.46 16.66 3.85
CA ILE A 408 15.44 18.07 4.25
C ILE A 408 14.49 18.20 5.46
N THR A 409 14.89 18.98 6.47
CA THR A 409 13.98 19.43 7.52
C THR A 409 14.04 20.96 7.62
N LEU A 410 12.87 21.58 7.58
CA LEU A 410 12.65 23.01 7.82
C LEU A 410 11.97 23.10 9.17
N ARG A 411 12.64 23.77 10.13
CA ARG A 411 12.13 23.81 11.49
C ARG A 411 11.99 25.23 12.03
N UNK A 412 10.92 25.80 12.28
CA UNK A 412 10.60 26.91 12.73
C UNK A 412 10.67 26.80 14.12
N VAL A 413 11.29 27.65 14.92
CA VAL A 413 11.44 27.72 16.38
C VAL A 413 11.13 29.13 16.90
N ARG A 414 10.41 29.20 18.01
CA ARG A 414 10.16 30.46 18.72
C ARG A 414 11.25 30.66 19.77
N VAL A 415 11.86 31.82 19.78
CA VAL A 415 12.86 32.21 20.77
C VAL A 415 12.26 33.37 21.61
N PHE A 416 12.00 33.07 22.87
CA PHE A 416 11.45 34.06 23.81
C PHE A 416 12.60 34.81 24.46
N ARG A 417 12.63 36.13 24.24
CA ARG A 417 13.69 36.98 24.77
C ARG A 417 13.31 37.55 26.14
N LYS A 418 14.32 37.95 26.92
CA LYS A 418 14.14 38.53 28.27
C LYS A 418 13.29 39.82 28.29
N ASP A 419 13.31 40.58 27.20
CA ASP A 419 12.51 41.79 27.07
C ASP A 419 11.03 41.55 26.73
N GLY A 420 10.62 40.27 26.67
CA GLY A 420 9.25 39.89 26.34
C GLY A 420 8.97 39.77 24.84
N SER A 421 9.93 40.07 24.01
CA SER A 421 9.76 39.90 22.57
C SER A 421 9.92 38.46 22.15
N ILE A 422 9.26 38.09 21.06
CA ILE A 422 9.29 36.73 20.50
C ILE A 422 9.95 36.83 19.12
N ASP A 423 11.06 36.14 18.97
CA ASP A 423 11.73 36.01 17.68
C ASP A 423 11.43 34.64 17.08
N THR A 424 11.47 34.54 15.76
CA THR A 424 11.28 33.24 15.07
C THR A 424 12.51 32.98 14.23
N ARG A 425 13.03 31.77 14.32
CA ARG A 425 14.15 31.34 13.49
C ARG A 425 13.73 30.11 12.71
N LEU A 426 14.22 30.00 11.49
CA LEU A 426 14.04 28.81 10.66
C LEU A 426 15.42 28.15 10.55
N TYR A 427 15.48 26.90 11.02
CA TYR A 427 16.64 26.06 10.84
C TYR A 427 16.40 25.17 9.63
N VAL A 428 17.36 25.15 8.72
CA VAL A 428 17.33 24.36 7.49
C VAL A 428 18.37 23.25 7.63
N TYR A 429 17.91 22.01 7.65
CA TYR A 429 18.76 20.81 7.66
C TYR A 429 18.62 20.16 6.28
N GLU A 430 19.72 20.06 5.55
CA GLU A 430 19.76 19.44 4.23
C GLU A 430 20.82 18.34 4.28
N ARG A 431 20.49 17.17 3.76
CA ARG A 431 21.37 16.01 3.79
C ARG A 431 22.75 16.35 3.23
N PHE A 432 23.80 15.97 3.97
CA PHE A 432 25.21 16.19 3.63
C PHE A 432 25.66 17.66 3.66
N LYS A 433 24.88 18.54 4.31
CA LYS A 433 25.26 19.96 4.47
C LYS A 433 25.18 20.40 5.92
N GLU A 434 25.91 21.44 6.27
CA GLU A 434 25.84 22.05 7.60
C GLU A 434 24.50 22.76 7.76
N PRO A 435 23.88 22.70 8.94
CA PRO A 435 22.63 23.42 9.18
C PRO A 435 22.78 24.92 9.02
N VAL A 436 21.73 25.58 8.54
CA VAL A 436 21.67 27.03 8.34
C VAL A 436 20.50 27.58 9.13
N ALA A 437 20.71 28.75 9.78
CA ALA A 437 19.66 29.45 10.51
C ALA A 437 19.29 30.74 9.77
N LEU A 438 17.97 30.96 9.62
CA LEU A 438 17.43 32.16 8.97
C LEU A 438 16.58 32.96 9.97
N PRO A 439 16.70 34.29 9.96
CA PRO A 439 15.95 35.17 10.88
C PRO A 439 14.51 35.40 10.40
N SER A 440 13.65 35.90 11.29
CA SER A 440 12.24 36.20 11.04
C SER A 440 11.96 36.92 9.73
N LYS A 441 12.79 37.94 9.42
CA LYS A 441 12.60 38.74 8.20
C LYS A 441 12.71 37.86 6.95
N ALA A 442 13.72 37.02 6.89
CA ALA A 442 13.92 36.09 5.75
C ALA A 442 12.78 35.11 5.63
N ILE A 443 12.23 34.64 6.76
CA ILE A 443 11.08 33.74 6.78
C ILE A 443 9.87 34.43 6.16
N ALA A 444 9.57 35.66 6.59
CA ALA A 444 8.42 36.44 6.09
C ALA A 444 8.56 36.70 4.58
N GLU A 445 9.75 37.05 4.13
CA GLU A 445 10.02 37.25 2.71
C GLU A 445 9.79 35.95 1.90
N PHE A 446 10.23 34.82 2.43
CA PHE A 446 10.06 33.53 1.77
C PHE A 446 8.57 33.17 1.67
N VAL A 447 7.80 33.33 2.75
CA VAL A 447 6.36 33.04 2.74
C VAL A 447 5.64 33.93 1.70
N ARG A 448 6.01 35.22 1.63
CA ARG A 448 5.46 36.12 0.62
C ARG A 448 5.79 35.64 -0.80
N SER A 449 6.99 35.10 -1.01
CA SER A 449 7.38 34.61 -2.33
C SER A 449 6.53 33.40 -2.75
N CYS A 450 6.14 32.51 -1.81
CA CYS A 450 5.25 31.40 -2.10
C CYS A 450 3.90 31.93 -2.62
N GLY A 451 3.33 32.90 -1.94
CA GLY A 451 2.07 33.53 -2.35
C GLY A 451 2.15 34.20 -3.72
N LYS A 452 3.25 34.85 -3.98
CA LYS A 452 3.49 35.51 -5.27
C LYS A 452 3.54 34.49 -6.43
N VAL A 453 4.27 33.40 -6.23
CA VAL A 453 4.34 32.30 -7.22
C VAL A 453 2.95 31.77 -7.52
N LEU A 454 2.16 31.52 -6.48
CA LEU A 454 0.80 30.99 -6.63
C LEU A 454 -0.11 31.96 -7.39
N LYS A 455 0.00 33.24 -7.08
CA LYS A 455 -0.79 34.30 -7.76
C LYS A 455 -0.42 34.38 -9.25
N GLU A 456 0.85 34.32 -9.58
CA GLU A 456 1.33 34.34 -10.97
C GLU A 456 0.82 33.13 -11.76
N LEU A 457 0.87 31.95 -11.15
CA LEU A 457 0.41 30.72 -11.79
C LEU A 457 -1.10 30.72 -11.98
N ALA A 458 -1.85 31.23 -11.01
CA ALA A 458 -3.31 31.36 -11.11
C ALA A 458 -3.72 32.32 -12.24
N GLY A 459 -2.88 33.28 -12.56
CA GLY A 459 -3.13 34.20 -13.68
C GLY A 459 -3.08 33.53 -15.04
N LYS A 460 -2.52 32.32 -15.13
CA LYS A 460 -2.39 31.55 -16.37
C LYS A 460 -3.55 30.53 -16.55
N LEU A 461 -4.45 30.42 -15.56
CA LEU A 461 -5.63 29.58 -15.62
C LEU A 461 -6.82 30.34 -16.21
#